data_b789a171ec79915d5273d5f1e4148248
#
_entry.id   b789a171ec79915d5273d5f1e4148248
#
_cell.length_a   1.000
_cell.length_b   1.000
_cell.length_c   1.000
_cell.angle_alpha   90.00
_cell.angle_beta   90.00
_cell.angle_gamma   90.00
#
_symmetry.space_group_name_H-M   'P 1'
#
loop_
_entity.id
_entity.type
_entity.pdbx_description
1 polymer ?
#
loop_
_entity_poly.entity_id
_entity_poly.type
_entity_poly.pdbx_seq_one_letter_code
_entity_poly.pdbx_strand_id
1 'polypeptide(L)'
;MLRMMIVDDEHIIRESLSTLIDWTALGIEVVSVCKSGMEAYESVIDDYPDIILTDIQMPGYSGLQLIERLFKDNAQIEFIILSGHDNFRYAKEAMRYGVRHYLLKPCKNAELIDAVKDVCAVCRQKKRDLPFGNDFKPKIRELIEYVDQHYMDENLTLKKVSEQHIFLSPDYVSKQFQKEVGMKFSTYLNQKRMEVAKRLLSRNFDYKVYEVAELVGCGNNPQYFSQLFKKYTKMTPKQYMQQRSL
;
A
#
# COMPACT_ATOMS: atom_id res chain seq x y z
N MET A 1 -3.46 -8.84 -11.39
CA MET A 1 -2.28 -8.56 -12.25
C MET A 1 -1.35 -7.64 -11.46
N LEU A 2 -0.04 -7.72 -11.67
CA LEU A 2 0.91 -6.73 -11.16
C LEU A 2 0.83 -5.47 -12.01
N ARG A 3 1.06 -4.32 -11.42
CA ARG A 3 0.97 -3.02 -12.08
C ARG A 3 2.37 -2.50 -12.37
N MET A 4 2.66 -2.15 -13.61
CA MET A 4 3.97 -1.66 -14.02
C MET A 4 3.88 -0.26 -14.62
N MET A 5 4.85 0.58 -14.26
CA MET A 5 5.08 1.88 -14.87
C MET A 5 6.36 1.83 -15.70
N ILE A 6 6.34 2.45 -16.89
CA ILE A 6 7.50 2.58 -17.77
C ILE A 6 7.89 4.04 -17.81
N VAL A 7 9.18 4.33 -17.58
CA VAL A 7 9.69 5.70 -17.51
C VAL A 7 10.96 5.82 -18.37
N ASP A 8 10.90 6.61 -19.43
CA ASP A 8 12.03 6.83 -20.33
C ASP A 8 11.80 8.16 -21.06
N ASP A 9 12.79 8.99 -21.31
CA ASP A 9 12.62 10.26 -22.04
C ASP A 9 12.55 10.06 -23.56
N GLU A 10 13.06 8.94 -24.06
CA GLU A 10 13.02 8.59 -25.47
C GLU A 10 11.66 8.00 -25.88
N HIS A 11 10.91 8.72 -26.71
CA HIS A 11 9.56 8.29 -27.15
C HIS A 11 9.56 6.91 -27.82
N ILE A 12 10.54 6.62 -28.66
CA ILE A 12 10.64 5.36 -29.40
C ILE A 12 10.84 4.17 -28.43
N ILE A 13 11.64 4.35 -27.38
CA ILE A 13 11.88 3.33 -26.38
C ILE A 13 10.61 3.09 -25.56
N ARG A 14 9.95 4.15 -25.08
CA ARG A 14 8.68 4.03 -24.37
C ARG A 14 7.62 3.28 -25.17
N GLU A 15 7.45 3.66 -26.44
CA GLU A 15 6.49 3.01 -27.33
C GLU A 15 6.85 1.54 -27.56
N SER A 16 8.11 1.24 -27.82
CA SER A 16 8.60 -0.13 -28.02
C SER A 16 8.38 -0.98 -26.78
N LEU A 17 8.72 -0.50 -25.60
CA LEU A 17 8.55 -1.22 -24.33
C LEU A 17 7.07 -1.43 -23.99
N SER A 18 6.20 -0.50 -24.32
CA SER A 18 4.78 -0.62 -23.98
C SER A 18 3.99 -1.49 -24.98
N THR A 19 4.43 -1.60 -26.24
CA THR A 19 3.63 -2.24 -27.32
C THR A 19 4.22 -3.55 -27.84
N LEU A 20 5.57 -3.70 -27.89
CA LEU A 20 6.20 -4.87 -28.49
C LEU A 20 6.31 -6.08 -27.58
N ILE A 21 6.10 -5.90 -26.29
CA ILE A 21 6.14 -6.98 -25.29
C ILE A 21 4.73 -7.25 -24.80
N ASP A 22 4.30 -8.50 -24.85
CA ASP A 22 3.02 -8.91 -24.27
C ASP A 22 3.15 -9.04 -22.73
N TRP A 23 2.99 -7.91 -22.05
CA TRP A 23 3.03 -7.84 -20.60
C TRP A 23 1.88 -8.60 -19.95
N THR A 24 0.74 -8.72 -20.62
CA THR A 24 -0.43 -9.41 -20.10
C THR A 24 -0.19 -10.90 -19.97
N ALA A 25 0.55 -11.50 -20.90
CA ALA A 25 1.00 -12.90 -20.81
C ALA A 25 1.90 -13.16 -19.59
N LEU A 26 2.58 -12.13 -19.05
CA LEU A 26 3.37 -12.21 -17.82
C LEU A 26 2.55 -11.90 -16.55
N GLY A 27 1.27 -11.58 -16.70
CA GLY A 27 0.38 -11.18 -15.61
C GLY A 27 0.64 -9.77 -15.11
N ILE A 28 1.06 -8.87 -16.02
CA ILE A 28 1.38 -7.46 -15.77
C ILE A 28 0.41 -6.56 -16.56
N GLU A 29 -0.03 -5.49 -15.93
CA GLU A 29 -0.74 -4.37 -16.52
C GLU A 29 0.18 -3.16 -16.55
N VAL A 30 0.45 -2.58 -17.74
CA VAL A 30 1.14 -1.29 -17.83
C VAL A 30 0.14 -0.19 -17.52
N VAL A 31 0.30 0.43 -16.34
CA VAL A 31 -0.66 1.41 -15.81
C VAL A 31 -0.33 2.84 -16.21
N SER A 32 0.94 3.14 -16.46
CA SER A 32 1.36 4.43 -17.00
C SER A 32 2.69 4.34 -17.74
N VAL A 33 2.88 5.30 -18.66
CA VAL A 33 4.07 5.45 -19.49
C VAL A 33 4.50 6.92 -19.41
N CYS A 34 5.56 7.20 -18.68
CA CYS A 34 6.01 8.54 -18.32
C CYS A 34 7.27 8.93 -19.08
N LYS A 35 7.39 10.20 -19.44
CA LYS A 35 8.54 10.75 -20.19
C LYS A 35 9.63 11.36 -19.31
N SER A 36 9.42 11.39 -18.00
CA SER A 36 10.39 11.95 -17.04
C SER A 36 10.17 11.37 -15.64
N GLY A 37 11.20 11.43 -14.80
CA GLY A 37 11.09 11.02 -13.41
C GLY A 37 10.11 11.87 -12.59
N MET A 38 9.91 13.15 -12.94
CA MET A 38 8.93 14.01 -12.26
C MET A 38 7.50 13.57 -12.57
N GLU A 39 7.17 13.36 -13.83
CA GLU A 39 5.86 12.84 -14.26
C GLU A 39 5.58 11.48 -13.61
N ALA A 40 6.58 10.60 -13.59
CA ALA A 40 6.48 9.30 -12.92
C ALA A 40 6.20 9.46 -11.42
N TYR A 41 6.92 10.35 -10.73
CA TYR A 41 6.70 10.58 -9.30
C TYR A 41 5.29 11.09 -9.00
N GLU A 42 4.77 12.01 -9.82
CA GLU A 42 3.40 12.51 -9.68
C GLU A 42 2.36 11.40 -9.94
N SER A 43 2.59 10.58 -10.98
CA SER A 43 1.68 9.48 -11.36
C SER A 43 1.71 8.30 -10.38
N VAL A 44 2.81 8.07 -9.66
CA VAL A 44 2.89 6.98 -8.65
C VAL A 44 1.76 7.03 -7.64
N ILE A 45 1.33 8.23 -7.25
CA ILE A 45 0.26 8.43 -6.25
C ILE A 45 -1.09 7.92 -6.77
N ASP A 46 -1.36 8.06 -8.07
CA ASP A 46 -2.63 7.64 -8.68
C ASP A 46 -2.56 6.22 -9.24
N ASP A 47 -1.42 5.85 -9.81
CA ASP A 47 -1.25 4.58 -10.52
C ASP A 47 -0.74 3.44 -9.64
N TYR A 48 -0.09 3.71 -8.53
CA TYR A 48 0.45 2.73 -7.58
C TYR A 48 1.06 1.51 -8.27
N PRO A 49 2.18 1.66 -8.99
CA PRO A 49 2.84 0.55 -9.63
C PRO A 49 3.49 -0.38 -8.60
N ASP A 50 3.45 -1.68 -8.88
CA ASP A 50 4.24 -2.68 -8.15
C ASP A 50 5.69 -2.68 -8.64
N ILE A 51 5.88 -2.32 -9.93
CA ILE A 51 7.16 -2.35 -10.65
C ILE A 51 7.32 -1.04 -11.41
N ILE A 52 8.49 -0.43 -11.31
CA ILE A 52 8.90 0.67 -12.17
C ILE A 52 10.10 0.23 -13.01
N LEU A 53 9.93 0.27 -14.33
CA LEU A 53 10.97 0.13 -15.32
C LEU A 53 11.40 1.52 -15.76
N THR A 54 12.62 1.95 -15.43
CA THR A 54 13.06 3.34 -15.66
C THR A 54 14.43 3.44 -16.31
N ASP A 55 14.60 4.45 -17.19
CA ASP A 55 15.93 4.92 -17.55
C ASP A 55 16.55 5.68 -16.35
N ILE A 56 17.86 5.72 -16.31
CA ILE A 56 18.62 6.52 -15.33
C ILE A 56 18.70 7.98 -15.76
N GLN A 57 19.12 8.22 -17.00
CA GLN A 57 19.44 9.55 -17.47
C GLN A 57 18.26 10.16 -18.22
N MET A 58 17.50 10.97 -17.51
CA MET A 58 16.41 11.76 -18.07
C MET A 58 16.61 13.23 -17.73
N PRO A 59 16.22 14.16 -18.63
CA PRO A 59 16.31 15.59 -18.37
C PRO A 59 15.53 16.03 -17.13
N GLY A 60 16.14 16.87 -16.31
CA GLY A 60 15.53 17.47 -15.13
C GLY A 60 15.52 16.54 -13.92
N TYR A 61 14.71 15.48 -13.92
CA TYR A 61 14.58 14.57 -12.80
C TYR A 61 14.91 13.14 -13.23
N SER A 62 16.08 12.66 -12.83
CA SER A 62 16.63 11.37 -13.27
C SER A 62 15.89 10.19 -12.66
N GLY A 63 16.01 8.99 -13.28
CA GLY A 63 15.47 7.76 -12.73
C GLY A 63 16.07 7.40 -11.37
N LEU A 64 17.34 7.72 -11.15
CA LEU A 64 17.98 7.48 -9.86
C LEU A 64 17.42 8.40 -8.75
N GLN A 65 17.13 9.67 -9.06
CA GLN A 65 16.47 10.58 -8.13
C GLN A 65 15.02 10.13 -7.83
N LEU A 66 14.32 9.61 -8.85
CA LEU A 66 13.00 9.01 -8.67
C LEU A 66 13.05 7.84 -7.68
N ILE A 67 13.97 6.91 -7.88
CA ILE A 67 14.17 5.73 -7.03
C ILE A 67 14.53 6.16 -5.60
N GLU A 68 15.48 7.07 -5.44
CA GLU A 68 15.87 7.60 -4.13
C GLU A 68 14.67 8.22 -3.38
N ARG A 69 13.89 9.00 -4.08
CA ARG A 69 12.72 9.67 -3.49
C ARG A 69 11.65 8.69 -3.06
N LEU A 70 11.30 7.75 -3.94
CA LEU A 70 10.30 6.73 -3.65
C LEU A 70 10.78 5.78 -2.53
N PHE A 71 12.07 5.48 -2.47
CA PHE A 71 12.66 4.71 -1.37
C PHE A 71 12.52 5.46 -0.02
N LYS A 72 12.81 6.77 0.01
CA LYS A 72 12.63 7.60 1.22
C LYS A 72 11.16 7.73 1.64
N ASP A 73 10.26 7.72 0.67
CA ASP A 73 8.81 7.75 0.91
C ASP A 73 8.25 6.35 1.30
N ASN A 74 9.13 5.38 1.56
CA ASN A 74 8.78 4.01 1.96
C ASN A 74 7.86 3.27 0.96
N ALA A 75 7.95 3.64 -0.33
CA ALA A 75 7.14 3.02 -1.37
C ALA A 75 7.56 1.56 -1.57
N GLN A 76 6.58 0.65 -1.49
CA GLN A 76 6.79 -0.80 -1.69
C GLN A 76 6.84 -1.14 -3.18
N ILE A 77 7.77 -0.53 -3.92
CA ILE A 77 7.90 -0.65 -5.36
C ILE A 77 9.22 -1.37 -5.68
N GLU A 78 9.18 -2.29 -6.61
CA GLU A 78 10.39 -2.91 -7.16
C GLU A 78 10.84 -2.14 -8.42
N PHE A 79 12.16 -2.00 -8.57
CA PHE A 79 12.74 -1.22 -9.64
C PHE A 79 13.60 -2.07 -10.56
N ILE A 80 13.46 -1.83 -11.87
CA ILE A 80 14.35 -2.31 -12.92
C ILE A 80 14.88 -1.09 -13.66
N ILE A 81 16.20 -1.03 -13.83
CA ILE A 81 16.85 0.06 -14.56
C ILE A 81 17.24 -0.41 -15.95
N LEU A 82 16.92 0.40 -16.95
CA LEU A 82 17.47 0.34 -18.32
C LEU A 82 18.37 1.55 -18.52
N SER A 83 19.63 1.35 -18.86
CA SER A 83 20.57 2.47 -19.01
C SER A 83 21.42 2.33 -20.25
N GLY A 84 21.56 3.43 -21.00
CA GLY A 84 22.54 3.51 -22.11
C GLY A 84 24.00 3.64 -21.68
N HIS A 85 24.26 3.74 -20.38
CA HIS A 85 25.60 3.98 -19.84
C HIS A 85 26.04 2.87 -18.93
N ASP A 86 27.17 2.25 -19.27
CA ASP A 86 27.91 1.33 -18.41
C ASP A 86 28.69 2.14 -17.35
N ASN A 87 27.93 2.69 -16.37
CA ASN A 87 28.53 3.47 -15.30
C ASN A 87 28.36 2.75 -13.96
N PHE A 88 29.41 2.13 -13.53
CA PHE A 88 29.47 1.39 -12.26
C PHE A 88 28.99 2.22 -11.05
N ARG A 89 29.16 3.55 -11.07
CA ARG A 89 28.70 4.42 -9.98
C ARG A 89 27.16 4.43 -9.88
N TYR A 90 26.48 4.49 -11.01
CA TYR A 90 25.00 4.46 -11.02
C TYR A 90 24.47 3.11 -10.57
N ALA A 91 25.07 2.01 -11.03
CA ALA A 91 24.70 0.67 -10.58
C ALA A 91 24.88 0.49 -9.08
N LYS A 92 26.04 0.93 -8.54
CA LYS A 92 26.32 0.88 -7.10
C LYS A 92 25.35 1.73 -6.27
N GLU A 93 24.98 2.90 -6.77
CA GLU A 93 24.02 3.77 -6.09
C GLU A 93 22.61 3.19 -6.14
N ALA A 94 22.17 2.68 -7.28
CA ALA A 94 20.89 2.02 -7.44
C ALA A 94 20.71 0.81 -6.50
N MET A 95 21.76 0.01 -6.33
CA MET A 95 21.75 -1.14 -5.41
C MET A 95 21.53 -0.73 -3.94
N ARG A 96 21.93 0.47 -3.52
CA ARG A 96 21.66 0.98 -2.17
C ARG A 96 20.16 1.20 -1.89
N TYR A 97 19.39 1.44 -2.94
CA TYR A 97 17.94 1.62 -2.89
C TYR A 97 17.16 0.33 -3.23
N GLY A 98 17.85 -0.82 -3.25
CA GLY A 98 17.22 -2.12 -3.46
C GLY A 98 16.86 -2.45 -4.90
N VAL A 99 17.42 -1.73 -5.88
CA VAL A 99 17.26 -2.08 -7.31
C VAL A 99 17.84 -3.45 -7.57
N ARG A 100 17.05 -4.35 -8.17
CA ARG A 100 17.46 -5.74 -8.41
C ARG A 100 18.16 -5.94 -9.75
N HIS A 101 17.67 -5.26 -10.77
CA HIS A 101 18.17 -5.43 -12.12
C HIS A 101 18.58 -4.08 -12.72
N TYR A 102 19.79 -4.09 -13.25
CA TYR A 102 20.40 -3.00 -14.00
C TYR A 102 20.78 -3.54 -15.37
N LEU A 103 20.04 -3.19 -16.40
CA LEU A 103 20.22 -3.68 -17.76
C LEU A 103 20.82 -2.58 -18.65
N LEU A 104 21.76 -2.95 -19.50
CA LEU A 104 22.37 -2.01 -20.43
C LEU A 104 21.60 -1.96 -21.75
N LYS A 105 21.32 -0.77 -22.25
CA LYS A 105 20.79 -0.54 -23.61
C LYS A 105 21.93 -0.64 -24.62
N PRO A 106 21.73 -1.34 -25.78
CA PRO A 106 20.54 -2.10 -26.14
C PRO A 106 20.49 -3.46 -25.43
N CYS A 107 19.43 -3.75 -24.68
CA CYS A 107 19.21 -5.06 -24.10
C CYS A 107 18.37 -5.95 -25.02
N LYS A 108 18.56 -7.26 -24.91
CA LYS A 108 17.71 -8.23 -25.62
C LYS A 108 16.38 -8.36 -24.91
N ASN A 109 15.27 -8.51 -25.68
CA ASN A 109 13.94 -8.71 -25.08
C ASN A 109 13.92 -9.89 -24.10
N ALA A 110 14.65 -10.97 -24.37
CA ALA A 110 14.73 -12.11 -23.47
C ALA A 110 15.31 -11.74 -22.09
N GLU A 111 16.37 -10.95 -22.07
CA GLU A 111 17.04 -10.48 -20.84
C GLU A 111 16.11 -9.58 -20.02
N LEU A 112 15.40 -8.65 -20.68
CA LEU A 112 14.41 -7.81 -20.03
C LEU A 112 13.26 -8.63 -19.45
N ILE A 113 12.72 -9.57 -20.22
CA ILE A 113 11.63 -10.44 -19.79
C ILE A 113 12.04 -11.29 -18.57
N ASP A 114 13.27 -11.81 -18.55
CA ASP A 114 13.77 -12.61 -17.44
C ASP A 114 13.96 -11.77 -16.17
N ALA A 115 14.49 -10.54 -16.29
CA ALA A 115 14.56 -9.59 -15.18
C ALA A 115 13.18 -9.24 -14.62
N VAL A 116 12.20 -9.00 -15.50
CA VAL A 116 10.82 -8.70 -15.09
C VAL A 116 10.17 -9.92 -14.42
N LYS A 117 10.38 -11.15 -14.90
CA LYS A 117 9.85 -12.37 -14.26
C LYS A 117 10.40 -12.54 -12.85
N ASP A 118 11.70 -12.30 -12.64
CA ASP A 118 12.33 -12.37 -11.31
C ASP A 118 11.69 -11.35 -10.35
N VAL A 119 11.54 -10.11 -10.78
CA VAL A 119 10.89 -9.05 -9.99
C VAL A 119 9.41 -9.39 -9.72
N CYS A 120 8.69 -9.95 -10.70
CA CYS A 120 7.32 -10.41 -10.49
C CYS A 120 7.20 -11.50 -9.42
N ALA A 121 8.16 -12.41 -9.36
CA ALA A 121 8.17 -13.46 -8.33
C ALA A 121 8.30 -12.84 -6.93
N VAL A 122 9.18 -11.84 -6.79
CA VAL A 122 9.35 -11.10 -5.53
C VAL A 122 8.11 -10.33 -5.14
N CYS A 123 7.51 -9.57 -6.07
CA CYS A 123 6.26 -8.85 -5.82
C CYS A 123 5.13 -9.80 -5.37
N ARG A 124 4.99 -10.96 -6.04
CA ARG A 124 3.98 -11.96 -5.69
C ARG A 124 4.24 -12.58 -4.31
N GLN A 125 5.51 -12.83 -3.96
CA GLN A 125 5.86 -13.34 -2.64
C GLN A 125 5.55 -12.30 -1.55
N LYS A 126 5.99 -11.05 -1.71
CA LYS A 126 5.65 -9.95 -0.78
C LYS A 126 4.14 -9.81 -0.58
N LYS A 127 3.35 -9.96 -1.65
CA LYS A 127 1.89 -9.91 -1.58
C LYS A 127 1.27 -11.13 -0.85
N ARG A 128 1.89 -12.30 -0.85
CA ARG A 128 1.43 -13.52 -0.14
C ARG A 128 1.67 -13.45 1.36
N ASP A 129 2.76 -12.80 1.76
CA ASP A 129 3.19 -12.73 3.16
C ASP A 129 2.40 -11.70 3.99
N LEU A 130 1.46 -10.98 3.35
CA LEU A 130 0.61 -10.00 4.01
C LEU A 130 -0.70 -10.63 4.51
N PRO A 131 -1.11 -10.36 5.77
CA PRO A 131 -2.24 -11.05 6.42
C PRO A 131 -3.64 -10.69 5.88
N PHE A 132 -3.74 -9.76 4.92
CA PHE A 132 -5.01 -9.35 4.31
C PHE A 132 -4.91 -9.31 2.77
N GLY A 133 -6.01 -9.69 2.09
CA GLY A 133 -6.13 -9.88 0.64
C GLY A 133 -5.42 -8.85 -0.22
N ASN A 134 -4.88 -9.35 -1.31
CA ASN A 134 -3.87 -8.73 -2.18
C ASN A 134 -4.32 -7.52 -3.01
N ASP A 135 -5.53 -6.97 -2.79
CA ASP A 135 -6.18 -6.04 -3.73
C ASP A 135 -6.07 -4.55 -3.34
N PHE A 136 -5.54 -4.24 -2.15
CA PHE A 136 -5.44 -2.83 -1.72
C PHE A 136 -4.17 -2.15 -2.19
N LYS A 137 -4.30 -0.89 -2.59
CA LYS A 137 -3.15 -0.01 -2.85
C LYS A 137 -2.24 0.07 -1.63
N PRO A 138 -0.91 0.17 -1.79
CA PRO A 138 0.04 0.10 -0.68
C PRO A 138 -0.27 1.06 0.48
N LYS A 139 -0.64 2.30 0.18
CA LYS A 139 -0.96 3.31 1.21
C LYS A 139 -2.27 3.03 1.96
N ILE A 140 -3.24 2.39 1.31
CA ILE A 140 -4.47 1.95 1.99
C ILE A 140 -4.19 0.74 2.87
N ARG A 141 -3.31 -0.15 2.43
CA ARG A 141 -2.84 -1.28 3.24
C ARG A 141 -2.08 -0.79 4.48
N GLU A 142 -1.12 0.12 4.31
CA GLU A 142 -0.38 0.77 5.40
C GLU A 142 -1.34 1.42 6.42
N LEU A 143 -2.40 2.08 5.92
CA LEU A 143 -3.46 2.64 6.77
C LEU A 143 -4.23 1.56 7.54
N ILE A 144 -4.56 0.44 6.91
CA ILE A 144 -5.24 -0.69 7.54
C ILE A 144 -4.36 -1.31 8.63
N GLU A 145 -3.09 -1.56 8.32
CA GLU A 145 -2.10 -2.09 9.28
C GLU A 145 -1.90 -1.14 10.46
N TYR A 146 -1.85 0.17 10.19
CA TYR A 146 -1.77 1.18 11.24
C TYR A 146 -3.00 1.14 12.16
N VAL A 147 -4.19 1.02 11.60
CA VAL A 147 -5.43 0.86 12.39
C VAL A 147 -5.38 -0.42 13.23
N ASP A 148 -4.89 -1.53 12.68
CA ASP A 148 -4.79 -2.80 13.38
C ASP A 148 -3.86 -2.75 14.61
N GLN A 149 -2.84 -1.90 14.56
CA GLN A 149 -1.90 -1.68 15.65
C GLN A 149 -2.36 -0.62 16.66
N HIS A 150 -3.18 0.37 16.22
CA HIS A 150 -3.49 1.57 16.98
C HIS A 150 -5.00 1.81 17.22
N TYR A 151 -5.87 0.83 16.96
CA TYR A 151 -7.33 0.99 17.16
C TYR A 151 -7.73 1.37 18.58
N MET A 152 -6.87 1.11 19.58
CA MET A 152 -7.06 1.48 20.98
C MET A 152 -6.89 2.98 21.24
N ASP A 153 -6.21 3.73 20.35
CA ASP A 153 -6.08 5.19 20.50
C ASP A 153 -7.44 5.87 20.24
N GLU A 154 -8.02 6.41 21.31
CA GLU A 154 -9.30 7.12 21.26
C GLU A 154 -9.31 8.30 20.30
N ASN A 155 -8.14 8.94 20.09
CA ASN A 155 -7.93 10.08 19.21
C ASN A 155 -7.55 9.68 17.79
N LEU A 156 -7.63 8.39 17.43
CA LEU A 156 -7.33 7.92 16.10
C LEU A 156 -8.33 8.45 15.08
N THR A 157 -7.86 9.32 14.20
CA THR A 157 -8.66 9.89 13.10
C THR A 157 -7.95 9.72 11.77
N LEU A 158 -8.71 9.65 10.67
CA LEU A 158 -8.13 9.60 9.34
C LEU A 158 -7.19 10.78 9.08
N LYS A 159 -7.58 11.98 9.51
CA LYS A 159 -6.76 13.19 9.36
C LYS A 159 -5.39 13.01 10.02
N LYS A 160 -5.36 12.61 11.30
CA LYS A 160 -4.11 12.39 12.05
C LYS A 160 -3.21 11.37 11.36
N VAL A 161 -3.76 10.23 10.95
CA VAL A 161 -2.98 9.17 10.29
C VAL A 161 -2.49 9.62 8.91
N SER A 162 -3.35 10.28 8.12
CA SER A 162 -3.00 10.77 6.79
C SER A 162 -1.85 11.79 6.83
N GLU A 163 -1.90 12.74 7.77
CA GLU A 163 -0.91 13.80 7.88
C GLU A 163 0.40 13.35 8.54
N GLN A 164 0.33 12.48 9.56
CA GLN A 164 1.48 12.12 10.40
C GLN A 164 2.15 10.80 10.02
N HIS A 165 1.46 9.90 9.32
CA HIS A 165 1.97 8.57 9.02
C HIS A 165 1.95 8.27 7.52
N ILE A 166 0.83 8.54 6.84
CA ILE A 166 0.69 8.25 5.40
C ILE A 166 1.32 9.34 4.53
N PHE A 167 1.42 10.58 5.04
CA PHE A 167 1.94 11.77 4.35
C PHE A 167 1.19 12.12 3.05
N LEU A 168 -0.12 11.92 3.05
CA LEU A 168 -1.03 12.27 1.96
C LEU A 168 -2.18 13.13 2.49
N SER A 169 -2.84 13.90 1.60
CA SER A 169 -3.98 14.71 2.01
C SER A 169 -5.12 13.85 2.55
N PRO A 170 -5.78 14.23 3.66
CA PRO A 170 -6.89 13.48 4.24
C PRO A 170 -8.04 13.23 3.27
N ASP A 171 -8.34 14.20 2.40
CA ASP A 171 -9.41 14.08 1.40
C ASP A 171 -9.11 13.01 0.36
N TYR A 172 -7.85 12.96 -0.10
CA TYR A 172 -7.40 11.94 -1.03
C TYR A 172 -7.48 10.55 -0.39
N VAL A 173 -6.88 10.39 0.81
CA VAL A 173 -6.89 9.10 1.54
C VAL A 173 -8.31 8.64 1.83
N SER A 174 -9.22 9.56 2.18
CA SER A 174 -10.63 9.26 2.44
C SER A 174 -11.33 8.67 1.20
N LYS A 175 -11.15 9.31 0.04
CA LYS A 175 -11.73 8.86 -1.22
C LYS A 175 -11.18 7.50 -1.65
N GLN A 176 -9.85 7.33 -1.57
CA GLN A 176 -9.21 6.05 -1.93
C GLN A 176 -9.61 4.93 -0.97
N PHE A 177 -9.60 5.19 0.32
CA PHE A 177 -10.04 4.21 1.32
C PHE A 177 -11.48 3.75 1.06
N GLN A 178 -12.40 4.69 0.82
CA GLN A 178 -13.79 4.36 0.52
C GLN A 178 -13.95 3.59 -0.80
N LYS A 179 -13.14 3.93 -1.83
CA LYS A 179 -13.14 3.23 -3.12
C LYS A 179 -12.66 1.78 -3.00
N GLU A 180 -11.63 1.54 -2.21
CA GLU A 180 -10.98 0.22 -2.12
C GLU A 180 -11.60 -0.67 -1.03
N VAL A 181 -11.89 -0.10 0.14
CA VAL A 181 -12.45 -0.85 1.28
C VAL A 181 -14.00 -0.91 1.24
N GLY A 182 -14.62 -0.12 0.37
CA GLY A 182 -16.07 -0.09 0.21
C GLY A 182 -16.83 0.65 1.33
N MET A 183 -16.11 1.22 2.31
CA MET A 183 -16.73 1.94 3.44
C MET A 183 -15.85 3.10 3.91
N LYS A 184 -16.46 4.04 4.69
CA LYS A 184 -15.71 5.14 5.29
C LYS A 184 -14.74 4.64 6.36
N PHE A 185 -13.59 5.30 6.51
CA PHE A 185 -12.58 4.98 7.52
C PHE A 185 -13.16 4.88 8.94
N SER A 186 -14.02 5.82 9.35
CA SER A 186 -14.65 5.79 10.69
C SER A 186 -15.53 4.54 10.89
N THR A 187 -16.19 4.08 9.83
CA THR A 187 -17.00 2.86 9.86
C THR A 187 -16.09 1.63 10.03
N TYR A 188 -14.99 1.56 9.28
CA TYR A 188 -13.99 0.51 9.37
C TYR A 188 -13.36 0.44 10.77
N LEU A 189 -12.88 1.57 11.29
CA LEU A 189 -12.31 1.66 12.64
C LEU A 189 -13.29 1.17 13.71
N ASN A 190 -14.54 1.63 13.63
CA ASN A 190 -15.58 1.20 14.55
C ASN A 190 -15.90 -0.29 14.43
N GLN A 191 -15.95 -0.83 13.22
CA GLN A 191 -16.12 -2.27 13.00
C GLN A 191 -14.98 -3.06 13.65
N LYS A 192 -13.74 -2.66 13.43
CA LYS A 192 -12.56 -3.29 14.04
C LYS A 192 -12.63 -3.28 15.57
N ARG A 193 -12.94 -2.13 16.17
CA ARG A 193 -13.13 -1.98 17.62
C ARG A 193 -14.21 -2.92 18.15
N MET A 194 -15.34 -3.03 17.45
CA MET A 194 -16.45 -3.89 17.85
C MET A 194 -16.15 -5.38 17.69
N GLU A 195 -15.36 -5.77 16.69
CA GLU A 195 -14.88 -7.16 16.55
C GLU A 195 -13.95 -7.56 17.70
N VAL A 196 -13.07 -6.66 18.12
CA VAL A 196 -12.22 -6.90 19.30
C VAL A 196 -13.06 -6.92 20.57
N ALA A 197 -13.99 -5.98 20.76
CA ALA A 197 -14.89 -5.95 21.89
C ALA A 197 -15.71 -7.25 22.03
N LYS A 198 -16.23 -7.78 20.91
CA LYS A 198 -16.90 -9.08 20.89
C LYS A 198 -16.00 -10.20 21.40
N ARG A 199 -14.75 -10.24 20.94
CA ARG A 199 -13.78 -11.25 21.38
C ARG A 199 -13.45 -11.14 22.88
N LEU A 200 -13.28 -9.92 23.39
CA LEU A 200 -13.02 -9.67 24.82
C LEU A 200 -14.21 -10.04 25.69
N LEU A 201 -15.41 -9.61 25.30
CA LEU A 201 -16.65 -9.97 26.01
C LEU A 201 -17.03 -11.43 25.78
N SER A 202 -16.48 -12.13 24.78
CA SER A 202 -16.78 -13.50 24.44
C SER A 202 -15.87 -14.53 25.12
N ARG A 203 -14.70 -14.20 25.62
CA ARG A 203 -13.81 -15.08 26.37
C ARG A 203 -14.09 -14.99 27.87
N ASN A 204 -13.81 -16.03 28.66
CA ASN A 204 -14.00 -16.08 30.10
C ASN A 204 -13.07 -15.12 30.88
N PHE A 205 -12.86 -13.93 30.37
CA PHE A 205 -12.18 -12.86 31.08
C PHE A 205 -13.24 -12.07 31.87
N ASP A 206 -12.95 -11.79 33.11
CA ASP A 206 -13.82 -11.06 34.03
C ASP A 206 -13.80 -9.54 33.79
N TYR A 207 -13.76 -9.15 32.48
CA TYR A 207 -13.78 -7.74 32.12
C TYR A 207 -15.16 -7.12 32.32
N LYS A 208 -15.18 -5.96 32.96
CA LYS A 208 -16.37 -5.11 33.02
C LYS A 208 -16.54 -4.37 31.68
N VAL A 209 -17.78 -4.01 31.36
CA VAL A 209 -18.10 -3.36 30.06
C VAL A 209 -17.29 -2.08 29.84
N TYR A 210 -17.03 -1.29 30.90
CA TYR A 210 -16.23 -0.06 30.78
C TYR A 210 -14.75 -0.35 30.47
N GLU A 211 -14.19 -1.41 31.05
CA GLU A 211 -12.80 -1.82 30.78
C GLU A 211 -12.64 -2.24 29.31
N VAL A 212 -13.62 -2.96 28.78
CA VAL A 212 -13.62 -3.30 27.35
C VAL A 212 -13.77 -2.06 26.49
N ALA A 213 -14.59 -1.08 26.88
CA ALA A 213 -14.71 0.19 26.17
C ALA A 213 -13.37 0.93 26.10
N GLU A 214 -12.61 0.98 27.19
CA GLU A 214 -11.26 1.56 27.24
C GLU A 214 -10.29 0.79 26.35
N LEU A 215 -10.23 -0.53 26.46
CA LEU A 215 -9.34 -1.40 25.67
C LEU A 215 -9.57 -1.32 24.16
N VAL A 216 -10.75 -0.90 23.72
CA VAL A 216 -11.04 -0.75 22.29
C VAL A 216 -11.06 0.71 21.81
N GLY A 217 -10.54 1.65 22.63
CA GLY A 217 -10.47 3.07 22.28
C GLY A 217 -11.82 3.79 22.23
N CYS A 218 -12.76 3.38 23.08
CA CYS A 218 -14.07 3.99 23.27
C CYS A 218 -14.32 4.43 24.72
N GLY A 219 -13.27 4.55 25.53
CA GLY A 219 -13.37 4.81 26.98
C GLY A 219 -13.94 6.16 27.34
N ASN A 220 -13.67 7.19 26.54
CA ASN A 220 -14.18 8.55 26.75
C ASN A 220 -15.73 8.66 26.70
N ASN A 221 -16.41 7.67 26.11
CA ASN A 221 -17.87 7.68 26.02
C ASN A 221 -18.47 6.26 26.11
N PRO A 222 -18.67 5.72 27.33
CA PRO A 222 -19.25 4.38 27.52
C PRO A 222 -20.67 4.22 26.95
N GLN A 223 -21.45 5.30 26.91
CA GLN A 223 -22.78 5.27 26.29
C GLN A 223 -22.68 5.10 24.77
N TYR A 224 -21.78 5.83 24.14
CA TYR A 224 -21.47 5.66 22.71
C TYR A 224 -21.00 4.25 22.41
N PHE A 225 -20.07 3.69 23.20
CA PHE A 225 -19.66 2.30 23.07
C PHE A 225 -20.83 1.33 23.08
N SER A 226 -21.72 1.46 24.07
CA SER A 226 -22.88 0.58 24.22
C SER A 226 -23.84 0.66 23.05
N GLN A 227 -24.08 1.87 22.53
CA GLN A 227 -24.92 2.10 21.34
C GLN A 227 -24.26 1.51 20.08
N LEU A 228 -22.95 1.74 19.91
CA LEU A 228 -22.18 1.24 18.79
C LEU A 228 -22.16 -0.29 18.80
N PHE A 229 -21.88 -0.89 19.95
CA PHE A 229 -21.87 -2.35 20.12
C PHE A 229 -23.24 -2.97 19.79
N LYS A 230 -24.34 -2.36 20.27
CA LYS A 230 -25.69 -2.79 19.94
C LYS A 230 -26.00 -2.67 18.44
N LYS A 231 -25.50 -1.61 17.78
CA LYS A 231 -25.67 -1.43 16.34
C LYS A 231 -25.01 -2.59 15.54
N TYR A 232 -23.80 -3.02 15.95
CA TYR A 232 -23.04 -4.05 15.26
C TYR A 232 -23.46 -5.48 15.62
N THR A 233 -23.87 -5.71 16.87
CA THR A 233 -24.17 -7.07 17.40
C THR A 233 -25.65 -7.35 17.58
N LYS A 234 -26.52 -6.32 17.46
CA LYS A 234 -27.96 -6.31 17.78
C LYS A 234 -28.27 -6.48 19.27
N MET A 235 -27.24 -6.55 20.12
CA MET A 235 -27.36 -6.72 21.59
C MET A 235 -26.54 -5.69 22.32
N THR A 236 -26.96 -5.31 23.53
CA THR A 236 -26.09 -4.52 24.41
C THR A 236 -24.90 -5.35 24.90
N PRO A 237 -23.76 -4.73 25.27
CA PRO A 237 -22.62 -5.46 25.82
C PRO A 237 -23.02 -6.37 26.98
N LYS A 238 -23.89 -5.88 27.88
CA LYS A 238 -24.35 -6.64 29.06
C LYS A 238 -25.19 -7.87 28.66
N GLN A 239 -26.12 -7.71 27.70
CA GLN A 239 -26.89 -8.82 27.14
C GLN A 239 -25.99 -9.85 26.45
N TYR A 240 -24.99 -9.36 25.72
CA TYR A 240 -24.03 -10.23 25.01
C TYR A 240 -23.21 -11.08 25.98
N MET A 241 -22.80 -10.55 27.14
CA MET A 241 -22.14 -11.31 28.20
C MET A 241 -23.07 -12.35 28.86
N GLN A 242 -24.35 -12.02 29.09
CA GLN A 242 -25.31 -12.92 29.75
C GLN A 242 -25.71 -14.12 28.89
N GLN A 243 -25.74 -14.03 27.57
CA GLN A 243 -26.04 -15.19 26.69
C GLN A 243 -25.03 -16.32 26.75
N ARG A 244 -23.93 -16.17 27.44
CA ARG A 244 -22.83 -17.14 27.55
C ARG A 244 -22.84 -17.94 28.84
N SER A 245 -23.64 -17.51 29.78
CA SER A 245 -23.78 -18.21 31.08
C SER A 245 -24.85 -19.30 31.01
N LEU A 246 -25.31 -19.62 29.81
CA LEU A 246 -26.20 -20.72 29.47
C LEU A 246 -25.49 -21.68 28.49
#